data_6543faa4106c8b26c899eba72a336951
#
_entry.id   6543faa4106c8b26c899eba72a336951
#
_cell.length_a   1.000
_cell.length_b   1.000
_cell.length_c   1.000
_cell.angle_alpha   90.00
_cell.angle_beta   90.00
_cell.angle_gamma   90.00
#
_symmetry.space_group_name_H-M   'P 1'
#
loop_
_entity.id
_entity.type
_entity.pdbx_description
1 polymer ?
#
loop_
_entity_poly.entity_id
_entity_poly.type
_entity_poly.pdbx_seq_one_letter_code
_entity_poly.pdbx_strand_id
1 'polypeptide(L)'
;MMTGIAGAGRGLENAEKTAEFFNRTKPGKVINFSLFLHDKAPLYKEIQAGNFVPADEVENLKEERRLLKLLEIDQLSYDGFHDFVEVRVRGILPKDKEKMLAKVEEAIAVWSEKEPIYAWA
;
A
#
# COMPACT_ATOMS: atom_id res chain seq x y z
N MET A 1 6.46 -2.82 5.57
CA MET A 1 6.57 -2.36 4.18
C MET A 1 5.88 -1.03 4.01
N MET A 2 6.07 -0.40 2.89
CA MET A 2 5.49 0.91 2.60
C MET A 2 4.99 0.95 1.15
N THR A 3 3.67 1.10 0.96
CA THR A 3 3.11 1.29 -0.37
C THR A 3 3.46 2.67 -0.91
N GLY A 4 3.67 2.77 -2.21
CA GLY A 4 4.07 4.03 -2.86
C GLY A 4 5.56 4.28 -2.94
N ILE A 5 6.39 3.50 -2.25
CA ILE A 5 7.85 3.72 -2.22
C ILE A 5 8.50 3.55 -3.60
N ALA A 6 7.89 2.77 -4.46
CA ALA A 6 8.41 2.55 -5.82
C ALA A 6 8.07 3.69 -6.80
N GLY A 7 7.16 4.59 -6.42
CA GLY A 7 6.73 5.71 -7.23
C GLY A 7 5.52 5.40 -8.11
N ALA A 8 5.04 6.42 -8.81
CA ALA A 8 3.88 6.32 -9.68
C ALA A 8 4.09 5.29 -10.79
N GLY A 9 3.06 4.48 -11.04
CA GLY A 9 3.06 3.46 -12.09
C GLY A 9 3.82 2.18 -11.75
N ARG A 10 4.46 2.09 -10.59
CA ARG A 10 5.29 0.93 -10.21
C ARG A 10 4.76 0.15 -9.00
N GLY A 11 3.60 0.53 -8.49
CA GLY A 11 3.04 -0.11 -7.29
C GLY A 11 2.73 -1.58 -7.48
N LEU A 12 2.12 -1.97 -8.60
CA LEU A 12 1.76 -3.38 -8.85
C LEU A 12 3.00 -4.28 -8.93
N GLU A 13 4.04 -3.82 -9.62
CA GLU A 13 5.31 -4.55 -9.67
C GLU A 13 5.93 -4.71 -8.30
N ASN A 14 5.92 -3.63 -7.51
CA ASN A 14 6.45 -3.67 -6.14
C ASN A 14 5.64 -4.65 -5.26
N ALA A 15 4.31 -4.66 -5.40
CA ALA A 15 3.46 -5.60 -4.67
C ALA A 15 3.80 -7.05 -5.02
N GLU A 16 4.03 -7.34 -6.30
CA GLU A 16 4.39 -8.69 -6.76
C GLU A 16 5.72 -9.15 -6.16
N LYS A 17 6.73 -8.30 -6.20
CA LYS A 17 8.05 -8.61 -5.62
C LYS A 17 8.02 -8.75 -4.11
N THR A 18 7.26 -7.88 -3.45
CA THR A 18 7.09 -7.92 -2.00
C THR A 18 6.36 -9.19 -1.56
N ALA A 19 5.30 -9.56 -2.28
CA ALA A 19 4.56 -10.79 -2.00
C ALA A 19 5.44 -12.01 -2.16
N GLU A 20 6.24 -12.06 -3.22
CA GLU A 20 7.19 -13.16 -3.45
C GLU A 20 8.16 -13.30 -2.28
N PHE A 21 8.73 -12.17 -1.82
CA PHE A 21 9.63 -12.15 -0.68
C PHE A 21 8.95 -12.65 0.60
N PHE A 22 7.76 -12.16 0.90
CA PHE A 22 7.02 -12.57 2.10
C PHE A 22 6.57 -14.02 2.03
N ASN A 23 6.11 -14.50 0.87
CA ASN A 23 5.72 -15.90 0.71
C ASN A 23 6.91 -16.84 0.93
N ARG A 24 8.11 -16.39 0.61
CA ARG A 24 9.35 -17.15 0.81
C ARG A 24 9.81 -17.12 2.27
N THR A 25 9.80 -15.95 2.91
CA THR A 25 10.29 -15.77 4.29
C THR A 25 9.25 -16.11 5.35
N LYS A 26 7.97 -16.09 5.00
CA LYS A 26 6.82 -16.43 5.85
C LYS A 26 6.83 -15.73 7.21
N PRO A 27 6.80 -14.38 7.22
CA PRO A 27 6.71 -13.65 8.48
C PRO A 27 5.39 -13.94 9.19
N GLY A 28 5.36 -13.79 10.51
CA GLY A 28 4.13 -13.94 11.29
C GLY A 28 3.26 -12.68 11.29
N LYS A 29 3.85 -11.53 10.99
CA LYS A 29 3.14 -10.25 10.98
C LYS A 29 3.71 -9.33 9.91
N VAL A 30 2.82 -8.65 9.20
CA VAL A 30 3.18 -7.62 8.23
C VAL A 30 2.42 -6.34 8.59
N ILE A 31 3.14 -5.24 8.68
CA ILE A 31 2.59 -3.91 8.83
C ILE A 31 2.92 -3.13 7.56
N ASN A 32 1.90 -2.51 6.98
CA ASN A 32 2.03 -1.75 5.75
C ASN A 32 1.50 -0.33 5.96
N PHE A 33 2.28 0.66 5.55
CA PHE A 33 1.85 2.06 5.55
C PHE A 33 1.94 2.63 4.14
N SER A 34 1.06 3.57 3.82
CA SER A 34 1.28 4.42 2.65
C SER A 34 2.49 5.31 2.89
N LEU A 35 3.25 5.55 1.83
CA LEU A 35 4.37 6.48 1.88
C LEU A 35 3.89 7.84 2.36
N PHE A 36 4.45 8.29 3.47
CA PHE A 36 4.19 9.61 4.04
C PHE A 36 5.48 10.44 3.94
N LEU A 37 5.36 11.65 3.39
CA LEU A 37 6.52 12.50 3.19
C LEU A 37 6.38 13.81 3.93
N HIS A 38 7.35 14.10 4.78
CA HIS A 38 7.52 15.39 5.38
C HIS A 38 8.27 16.31 4.42
N ASP A 39 7.97 17.61 4.42
CA ASP A 39 8.61 18.59 3.53
C ASP A 39 10.13 18.70 3.72
N LYS A 40 10.66 18.25 4.86
CA LYS A 40 12.09 18.22 5.15
C LYS A 40 12.75 16.90 4.79
N ALA A 41 12.00 15.90 4.34
CA ALA A 41 12.57 14.60 3.98
C ALA A 41 13.40 14.69 2.69
N PRO A 42 14.52 13.95 2.58
CA PRO A 42 15.32 13.96 1.34
C PRO A 42 14.51 13.57 0.10
N LEU A 43 13.59 12.61 0.22
CA LEU A 43 12.76 12.17 -0.91
C LEU A 43 11.83 13.29 -1.40
N TYR A 44 11.37 14.17 -0.50
CA TYR A 44 10.57 15.33 -0.89
C TYR A 44 11.35 16.26 -1.83
N LYS A 45 12.64 16.42 -1.58
CA LYS A 45 13.53 17.21 -2.46
C LYS A 45 13.66 16.56 -3.83
N GLU A 46 13.69 15.23 -3.89
CA GLU A 46 13.73 14.50 -5.15
C GLU A 46 12.43 14.66 -5.95
N ILE A 47 11.30 14.76 -5.26
CA ILE A 47 10.00 15.06 -5.90
C ILE A 47 10.04 16.46 -6.52
N GLN A 48 10.51 17.46 -5.78
CA GLN A 48 10.61 18.83 -6.27
C GLN A 48 11.59 18.95 -7.46
N ALA A 49 12.64 18.15 -7.47
CA ALA A 49 13.62 18.12 -8.54
C ALA A 49 13.15 17.30 -9.77
N GLY A 50 12.02 16.61 -9.67
CA GLY A 50 11.49 15.77 -10.75
C GLY A 50 12.14 14.40 -10.87
N ASN A 51 12.95 13.99 -9.91
CA ASN A 51 13.65 12.69 -9.92
C ASN A 51 12.81 11.55 -9.36
N PHE A 52 11.74 11.86 -8.64
CA PHE A 52 10.81 10.88 -8.09
C PHE A 52 9.39 11.38 -8.30
N VAL A 53 8.55 10.54 -8.91
CA VAL A 53 7.14 10.85 -9.14
C VAL A 53 6.32 10.01 -8.15
N PRO A 54 5.65 10.65 -7.17
CA PRO A 54 4.90 9.90 -6.16
C PRO A 54 3.61 9.32 -6.73
N ALA A 55 3.22 8.15 -6.21
CA ALA A 55 1.91 7.58 -6.46
C ALA A 55 0.86 8.32 -5.61
N ASP A 56 -0.37 8.41 -6.12
CA ASP A 56 -1.48 8.90 -5.31
C ASP A 56 -2.01 7.78 -4.39
N GLU A 57 -2.91 8.12 -3.47
CA GLU A 57 -3.43 7.15 -2.52
C GLU A 57 -4.27 6.04 -3.18
N VAL A 58 -4.89 6.29 -4.31
CA VAL A 58 -5.61 5.24 -5.06
C VAL A 58 -4.63 4.21 -5.61
N GLU A 59 -3.50 4.65 -6.16
CA GLU A 59 -2.44 3.73 -6.58
C GLU A 59 -1.90 2.92 -5.40
N ASN A 60 -1.74 3.56 -4.25
CA ASN A 60 -1.28 2.89 -3.03
C ASN A 60 -2.27 1.82 -2.57
N LEU A 61 -3.57 2.09 -2.67
CA LEU A 61 -4.61 1.10 -2.37
C LEU A 61 -4.58 -0.06 -3.36
N LYS A 62 -4.35 0.21 -4.63
CA LYS A 62 -4.24 -0.83 -5.65
C LYS A 62 -3.00 -1.71 -5.45
N GLU A 63 -1.90 -1.12 -4.99
CA GLU A 63 -0.70 -1.87 -4.62
C GLU A 63 -1.01 -2.81 -3.45
N GLU A 64 -1.70 -2.32 -2.41
CA GLU A 64 -2.11 -3.15 -1.27
C GLU A 64 -3.07 -4.27 -1.71
N ARG A 65 -4.03 -3.97 -2.58
CA ARG A 65 -4.93 -4.98 -3.13
C ARG A 65 -4.15 -6.11 -3.80
N ARG A 66 -3.18 -5.77 -4.63
CA ARG A 66 -2.35 -6.75 -5.32
C ARG A 66 -1.55 -7.59 -4.34
N LEU A 67 -0.94 -6.95 -3.34
CA LEU A 67 -0.20 -7.63 -2.29
C LEU A 67 -1.09 -8.65 -1.57
N LEU A 68 -2.27 -8.24 -1.13
CA LEU A 68 -3.19 -9.11 -0.39
C LEU A 68 -3.64 -10.30 -1.23
N LYS A 69 -3.85 -10.12 -2.54
CA LYS A 69 -4.22 -11.20 -3.44
C LYS A 69 -3.11 -12.24 -3.60
N LEU A 70 -1.86 -11.82 -3.54
CA LEU A 70 -0.71 -12.68 -3.80
C LEU A 70 -0.12 -13.33 -2.55
N LEU A 71 -0.44 -12.82 -1.34
CA LEU A 71 0.05 -13.41 -0.11
C LEU A 71 -0.60 -14.76 0.14
N GLU A 72 0.23 -15.80 0.30
CA GLU A 72 -0.17 -17.19 0.52
C GLU A 72 0.42 -17.76 1.79
N ILE A 73 0.33 -17.00 2.89
CA ILE A 73 0.90 -17.36 4.17
C ILE A 73 -0.21 -17.67 5.15
N ASP A 74 -0.15 -18.84 5.80
CA ASP A 74 -1.10 -19.22 6.83
C ASP A 74 -0.84 -18.45 8.12
N GLN A 75 -1.92 -17.98 8.74
CA GLN A 75 -1.89 -17.28 10.03
C GLN A 75 -1.00 -16.03 10.04
N LEU A 76 -0.97 -15.31 8.91
CA LEU A 76 -0.28 -14.03 8.84
C LEU A 76 -1.17 -12.93 9.40
N SER A 77 -0.69 -12.24 10.44
CA SER A 77 -1.35 -11.03 10.94
C SER A 77 -0.97 -9.85 10.04
N TYR A 78 -1.97 -9.22 9.41
CA TYR A 78 -1.76 -8.10 8.50
C TYR A 78 -2.44 -6.84 9.04
N ASP A 79 -1.74 -5.71 8.97
CA ASP A 79 -2.27 -4.40 9.34
C ASP A 79 -1.77 -3.37 8.34
N GLY A 80 -2.67 -2.85 7.50
CA GLY A 80 -2.37 -1.82 6.52
C GLY A 80 -3.10 -0.53 6.83
N PHE A 81 -2.40 0.61 6.71
CA PHE A 81 -2.94 1.89 7.09
C PHE A 81 -2.60 2.98 6.09
N HIS A 82 -3.62 3.72 5.65
CA HIS A 82 -3.52 4.84 4.73
C HIS A 82 -4.05 6.09 5.42
N ASP A 83 -3.15 6.87 6.02
CA ASP A 83 -3.50 8.00 6.89
C ASP A 83 -4.39 9.04 6.24
N PHE A 84 -4.03 9.47 5.03
CA PHE A 84 -4.69 10.61 4.39
C PHE A 84 -6.09 10.31 3.88
N VAL A 85 -6.42 9.04 3.71
CA VAL A 85 -7.76 8.60 3.31
C VAL A 85 -8.46 7.86 4.45
N GLU A 86 -7.82 7.76 5.60
CA GLU A 86 -8.35 7.12 6.82
C GLU A 86 -8.84 5.69 6.56
N VAL A 87 -8.09 4.94 5.75
CA VAL A 87 -8.41 3.54 5.45
C VAL A 87 -7.47 2.63 6.20
N ARG A 88 -8.02 1.73 7.00
CA ARG A 88 -7.26 0.72 7.71
C ARG A 88 -7.81 -0.66 7.41
N VAL A 89 -6.91 -1.57 7.01
CA VAL A 89 -7.23 -2.94 6.63
C VAL A 89 -6.48 -3.88 7.54
N ARG A 90 -7.19 -4.64 8.38
CA ARG A 90 -6.58 -5.55 9.35
C ARG A 90 -7.26 -6.91 9.32
N GLY A 91 -6.48 -7.94 9.56
CA GLY A 91 -7.01 -9.28 9.70
C GLY A 91 -5.92 -10.33 9.70
N ILE A 92 -6.34 -11.57 9.76
CA ILE A 92 -5.47 -12.73 9.74
C ILE A 92 -5.69 -13.47 8.42
N LEU A 93 -4.62 -13.65 7.65
CA LEU A 93 -4.68 -14.38 6.39
C LEU A 93 -4.49 -15.87 6.62
N PRO A 94 -5.11 -16.74 5.83
CA PRO A 94 -6.04 -16.44 4.73
C PRO A 94 -7.49 -16.21 5.17
N LYS A 95 -7.80 -16.43 6.44
CA LYS A 95 -9.15 -16.39 7.00
C LYS A 95 -9.92 -15.12 6.62
N ASP A 96 -9.29 -13.95 6.79
CA ASP A 96 -9.93 -12.66 6.60
C ASP A 96 -9.64 -12.03 5.23
N LYS A 97 -9.01 -12.77 4.31
CA LYS A 97 -8.57 -12.21 3.02
C LYS A 97 -9.70 -11.56 2.23
N GLU A 98 -10.82 -12.25 2.06
CA GLU A 98 -11.94 -11.73 1.28
C GLU A 98 -12.52 -10.46 1.89
N LYS A 99 -12.66 -10.44 3.21
CA LYS A 99 -13.16 -9.30 3.96
C LYS A 99 -12.23 -8.10 3.83
N MET A 100 -10.93 -8.35 3.93
CA MET A 100 -9.91 -7.31 3.77
C MET A 100 -9.89 -6.76 2.34
N LEU A 101 -9.95 -7.63 1.34
CA LEU A 101 -10.02 -7.22 -0.06
C LEU A 101 -11.27 -6.40 -0.36
N ALA A 102 -12.42 -6.79 0.19
CA ALA A 102 -13.66 -6.04 0.02
C ALA A 102 -13.53 -4.60 0.54
N LYS A 103 -12.87 -4.42 1.67
CA LYS A 103 -12.63 -3.09 2.25
C LYS A 103 -11.72 -2.24 1.36
N VAL A 104 -10.65 -2.83 0.84
CA VAL A 104 -9.75 -2.12 -0.09
C VAL A 104 -10.47 -1.76 -1.39
N GLU A 105 -11.25 -2.66 -1.94
CA GLU A 105 -12.03 -2.43 -3.17
C GLU A 105 -13.02 -1.28 -2.98
N GLU A 106 -13.71 -1.24 -1.85
CA GLU A 106 -14.63 -0.15 -1.52
C GLU A 106 -13.89 1.19 -1.45
N ALA A 107 -12.74 1.23 -0.80
CA ALA A 107 -11.92 2.42 -0.69
C ALA A 107 -11.46 2.90 -2.09
N ILE A 108 -11.02 1.99 -2.94
CA ILE A 108 -10.62 2.31 -4.31
C ILE A 108 -11.79 2.93 -5.08
N ALA A 109 -12.98 2.34 -4.98
CA ALA A 109 -14.17 2.85 -5.67
C ALA A 109 -14.52 4.27 -5.21
N VAL A 110 -14.48 4.51 -3.89
CA VAL A 110 -14.81 5.83 -3.32
C VAL A 110 -13.78 6.89 -3.75
N TRP A 111 -12.48 6.59 -3.60
CA TRP A 111 -11.43 7.59 -3.82
C TRP A 111 -11.07 7.78 -5.29
N SER A 112 -11.38 6.83 -6.16
CA SER A 112 -11.17 6.98 -7.60
C SER A 112 -12.04 8.05 -8.24
N GLU A 113 -13.15 8.42 -7.60
CA GLU A 113 -14.07 9.44 -8.08
C GLU A 113 -13.75 10.84 -7.54
N LYS A 114 -12.69 10.94 -6.72
CA LYS A 114 -12.28 12.20 -6.07
C LYS A 114 -10.96 12.70 -6.65
N GLU A 115 -10.61 13.95 -6.33
CA GLU A 115 -9.32 14.51 -6.68
C GLU A 115 -8.19 13.67 -6.09
N PRO A 116 -7.08 13.47 -6.83
CA PRO A 116 -5.95 12.68 -6.32
C PRO A 116 -5.40 13.26 -5.02
N ILE A 117 -5.12 12.37 -4.07
CA ILE A 117 -4.52 12.71 -2.78
C ILE A 117 -3.12 12.10 -2.70
N TYR A 118 -2.16 12.93 -2.31
CA TYR A 118 -0.78 12.52 -2.10
C TYR A 118 -0.41 12.67 -0.63
N ALA A 119 0.36 11.71 -0.12
CA ALA A 119 0.69 11.65 1.31
C ALA A 119 1.93 12.50 1.64
N TRP A 120 1.78 13.80 1.62
CA TRP A 120 2.81 14.71 2.13
C TRP A 120 2.23 15.87 2.93
N ALA A 121 3.05 16.36 3.84
CA ALA A 121 2.72 17.50 4.69
C ALA A 121 3.78 18.59 4.54
#